data_1f7c1be9dca555226501fcf669a84526
#
_entry.id   1f7c1be9dca555226501fcf669a84526
#
_cell.length_a   1.000
_cell.length_b   1.000
_cell.length_c   1.000
_cell.angle_alpha   90.00
_cell.angle_beta   90.00
_cell.angle_gamma   90.00
#
_symmetry.space_group_name_H-M   'P 1'
#
loop_
_entity.id
_entity.type
_entity.pdbx_description
1 polymer ?
#
loop_
_entity_poly.entity_id
_entity_poly.type
_entity_poly.pdbx_seq_one_letter_code
_entity_poly.pdbx_strand_id
1 'polypeptide(L)'
;PAGLTGVNDFRELGKRIDDGDADAVLAYEVYIHRLRKYIGAYMLALGRLDAIIFTAGVGENAAGVRADALANLRGFGIEIDPERNMMRSKEARVVSTEGSAVTVLVIPTNEELAIARAAQKLARTTTGV
;
A
#
# COMPACT_ATOMS: atom_id res chain seq x y z
N PRO A 1 10.40 22.41 0.52
CA PRO A 1 9.77 21.63 1.60
C PRO A 1 10.08 20.17 1.48
N ALA A 2 10.15 19.51 2.60
CA ALA A 2 10.32 18.08 2.65
C ALA A 2 9.16 17.41 1.91
N GLY A 3 9.39 16.25 1.33
CA GLY A 3 8.34 15.46 0.68
C GLY A 3 7.26 15.03 1.68
N LEU A 4 6.19 14.46 1.15
CA LEU A 4 5.07 13.98 1.95
C LEU A 4 5.51 12.72 2.71
N THR A 5 5.70 12.83 4.02
CA THR A 5 6.33 11.78 4.82
C THR A 5 5.45 11.18 5.90
N GLY A 6 4.29 11.77 6.19
CA GLY A 6 3.46 11.29 7.29
C GLY A 6 1.98 11.40 7.06
N VAL A 7 1.22 10.72 7.91
CA VAL A 7 -0.25 10.70 7.87
C VAL A 7 -0.83 12.09 8.03
N ASN A 8 -0.25 12.91 8.92
CA ASN A 8 -0.71 14.27 9.15
C ASN A 8 -0.53 15.16 7.92
N ASP A 9 0.58 15.00 7.19
CA ASP A 9 0.83 15.71 5.95
C ASP A 9 -0.21 15.35 4.89
N PHE A 10 -0.60 14.09 4.81
CA PHE A 10 -1.64 13.64 3.88
C PHE A 10 -3.03 14.11 4.27
N ARG A 11 -3.34 14.20 5.56
CA ARG A 11 -4.62 14.77 6.02
C ARG A 11 -4.74 16.24 5.65
N GLU A 12 -3.67 17.00 5.89
CA GLU A 12 -3.64 18.41 5.53
C GLU A 12 -3.70 18.60 4.02
N LEU A 13 -2.97 17.80 3.27
CA LEU A 13 -3.01 17.79 1.82
C LEU A 13 -4.43 17.50 1.31
N GLY A 14 -5.12 16.52 1.88
CA GLY A 14 -6.50 16.18 1.55
C GLY A 14 -7.46 17.34 1.75
N LYS A 15 -7.31 18.08 2.86
CA LYS A 15 -8.12 19.28 3.12
C LYS A 15 -7.86 20.35 2.06
N ARG A 16 -6.63 20.59 1.70
CA ARG A 16 -6.27 21.57 0.68
C ARG A 16 -6.81 21.18 -0.69
N ILE A 17 -6.80 19.89 -1.02
CA ILE A 17 -7.39 19.37 -2.27
C ILE A 17 -8.91 19.63 -2.26
N ASP A 18 -9.58 19.32 -1.18
CA ASP A 18 -11.02 19.53 -1.02
C ASP A 18 -11.38 21.02 -1.12
N ASP A 19 -10.48 21.89 -0.69
CA ASP A 19 -10.66 23.35 -0.80
C ASP A 19 -10.28 23.90 -2.19
N GLY A 20 -9.91 23.05 -3.13
CA GLY A 20 -9.59 23.45 -4.50
C GLY A 20 -8.18 23.97 -4.73
N ASP A 21 -7.25 23.69 -3.83
CA ASP A 21 -5.84 24.10 -3.96
C ASP A 21 -5.15 23.31 -5.09
N ALA A 22 -4.88 23.98 -6.20
CA ALA A 22 -4.28 23.37 -7.38
C ALA A 22 -2.85 22.83 -7.11
N ASP A 23 -2.09 23.50 -6.26
CA ASP A 23 -0.74 23.02 -5.89
C ASP A 23 -0.80 21.72 -5.08
N ALA A 24 -1.81 21.60 -4.23
CA ALA A 24 -2.02 20.38 -3.46
C ALA A 24 -2.43 19.21 -4.35
N VAL A 25 -3.29 19.45 -5.32
CA VAL A 25 -3.68 18.44 -6.32
C VAL A 25 -2.46 17.95 -7.10
N LEU A 26 -1.65 18.88 -7.57
CA LEU A 26 -0.43 18.54 -8.32
C LEU A 26 0.56 17.76 -7.46
N ALA A 27 0.77 18.16 -6.22
CA ALA A 27 1.66 17.45 -5.30
C ALA A 27 1.20 16.01 -5.08
N TYR A 28 -0.09 15.79 -4.92
CA TYR A 28 -0.67 14.46 -4.77
C TYR A 28 -0.46 13.61 -6.03
N GLU A 29 -0.76 14.17 -7.20
CA GLU A 29 -0.59 13.46 -8.47
C GLU A 29 0.86 13.05 -8.72
N VAL A 30 1.81 13.93 -8.41
CA VAL A 30 3.24 13.62 -8.51
C VAL A 30 3.62 12.49 -7.56
N TYR A 31 3.12 12.52 -6.34
CA TYR A 31 3.36 11.47 -5.35
C TYR A 31 2.85 10.11 -5.84
N ILE A 32 1.62 10.05 -6.30
CA ILE A 32 1.02 8.81 -6.81
C ILE A 32 1.78 8.32 -8.06
N HIS A 33 2.14 9.22 -8.95
CA HIS A 33 2.91 8.85 -10.13
C HIS A 33 4.25 8.20 -9.77
N ARG A 34 4.98 8.78 -8.82
CA ARG A 34 6.24 8.20 -8.34
C ARG A 34 6.04 6.83 -7.71
N LEU A 35 5.01 6.70 -6.88
CA LEU A 35 4.70 5.42 -6.24
C LEU A 35 4.39 4.34 -7.28
N ARG A 36 3.61 4.67 -8.30
CA ARG A 36 3.30 3.75 -9.40
C ARG A 36 4.56 3.35 -10.18
N LYS A 37 5.47 4.30 -10.41
CA LYS A 37 6.75 4.01 -11.06
C LYS A 37 7.59 3.03 -10.25
N TYR A 38 7.66 3.20 -8.94
CA TYR A 38 8.38 2.25 -8.06
C TYR A 38 7.75 0.87 -8.10
N ILE A 39 6.45 0.78 -8.00
CA ILE A 39 5.74 -0.50 -8.08
C ILE A 39 6.03 -1.20 -9.41
N GLY A 40 5.92 -0.47 -10.53
CA GLY A 40 6.19 -1.01 -11.86
C GLY A 40 7.64 -1.47 -12.01
N ALA A 41 8.59 -0.71 -11.50
CA ALA A 41 10.00 -1.07 -11.54
C ALA A 41 10.27 -2.37 -10.78
N TYR A 42 9.69 -2.53 -9.59
CA TYR A 42 9.83 -3.77 -8.83
C TYR A 42 9.14 -4.95 -9.50
N MET A 43 7.97 -4.75 -10.08
CA MET A 43 7.29 -5.80 -10.83
C MET A 43 8.15 -6.34 -11.96
N LEU A 44 8.78 -5.45 -12.71
CA LEU A 44 9.67 -5.85 -13.80
C LEU A 44 10.94 -6.54 -13.29
N ALA A 45 11.52 -6.02 -12.22
CA ALA A 45 12.72 -6.60 -11.62
C ALA A 45 12.46 -8.01 -11.08
N LEU A 46 11.29 -8.24 -10.48
CA LEU A 46 10.92 -9.55 -9.92
C LEU A 46 10.46 -10.53 -11.01
N GLY A 47 9.97 -10.02 -12.14
CA GLY A 47 9.43 -10.86 -13.23
C GLY A 47 8.08 -11.51 -12.91
N ARG A 48 7.72 -11.60 -11.66
CA ARG A 48 6.48 -12.14 -11.16
C ARG A 48 6.12 -11.45 -9.85
N LEU A 49 4.85 -11.21 -9.63
CA LEU A 49 4.37 -10.58 -8.41
C LEU A 49 3.25 -11.43 -7.80
N ASP A 50 3.45 -11.89 -6.59
CA ASP A 50 2.48 -12.70 -5.85
C ASP A 50 1.65 -11.84 -4.90
N ALA A 51 2.27 -10.84 -4.29
CA ALA A 51 1.59 -9.97 -3.33
C ALA A 51 2.19 -8.57 -3.32
N ILE A 52 1.35 -7.60 -2.96
CA ILE A 52 1.74 -6.22 -2.65
C ILE A 52 1.32 -5.98 -1.20
N ILE A 53 2.24 -5.49 -0.38
CA ILE A 53 1.98 -5.24 1.02
C ILE A 53 2.15 -3.76 1.32
N PHE A 54 1.08 -3.15 1.83
CA PHE A 54 1.11 -1.79 2.37
C PHE A 54 1.28 -1.87 3.88
N THR A 55 2.26 -1.15 4.37
CA THR A 55 2.58 -1.16 5.79
C THR A 55 3.06 0.21 6.23
N ALA A 56 2.97 0.49 7.52
CA ALA A 56 3.41 1.71 8.19
C ALA A 56 2.83 3.02 7.62
N GLY A 57 2.57 3.97 8.48
CA GLY A 57 2.21 5.34 8.10
C GLY A 57 1.14 5.45 7.03
N VAL A 58 1.47 6.07 5.91
CA VAL A 58 0.55 6.34 4.80
C VAL A 58 0.01 5.05 4.16
N GLY A 59 0.86 4.07 3.95
CA GLY A 59 0.43 2.80 3.35
C GLY A 59 -0.64 2.09 4.17
N GLU A 60 -0.52 2.14 5.48
CA GLU A 60 -1.47 1.55 6.41
C GLU A 60 -2.76 2.37 6.54
N ASN A 61 -2.66 3.69 6.58
CA ASN A 61 -3.76 4.57 7.00
C ASN A 61 -4.45 5.34 5.87
N ALA A 62 -3.94 5.30 4.67
CA ALA A 62 -4.47 6.08 3.55
C ALA A 62 -5.08 5.19 2.47
N ALA A 63 -6.35 4.85 2.63
CA ALA A 63 -7.08 4.03 1.66
C ALA A 63 -7.09 4.63 0.25
N GLY A 64 -7.23 5.95 0.15
CA GLY A 64 -7.21 6.66 -1.13
C GLY A 64 -5.88 6.52 -1.86
N VAL A 65 -4.77 6.58 -1.13
CA VAL A 65 -3.43 6.38 -1.71
C VAL A 65 -3.30 4.96 -2.27
N ARG A 66 -3.75 3.96 -1.54
CA ARG A 66 -3.71 2.57 -2.02
C ARG A 66 -4.54 2.39 -3.29
N ALA A 67 -5.75 2.93 -3.30
CA ALA A 67 -6.64 2.85 -4.46
C ALA A 67 -6.03 3.54 -5.69
N ASP A 68 -5.48 4.73 -5.52
CA ASP A 68 -4.91 5.50 -6.62
C ASP A 68 -3.59 4.90 -7.11
N ALA A 69 -2.75 4.40 -6.21
CA ALA A 69 -1.50 3.74 -6.56
C ALA A 69 -1.72 2.48 -7.40
N LEU A 70 -2.80 1.76 -7.15
CA LEU A 70 -3.11 0.50 -7.85
C LEU A 70 -4.27 0.61 -8.83
N ALA A 71 -4.66 1.83 -9.21
CA ALA A 71 -5.73 2.04 -10.17
C ALA A 71 -5.37 1.52 -11.56
N ASN A 72 -6.36 0.95 -12.26
CA ASN A 72 -6.23 0.51 -13.65
C ASN A 72 -5.14 -0.56 -13.88
N LEU A 73 -4.94 -1.44 -12.91
CA LEU A 73 -3.93 -2.51 -13.01
C LEU A 73 -4.56 -3.90 -13.17
N ARG A 74 -5.82 -3.96 -13.51
CA ARG A 74 -6.54 -5.23 -13.72
C ARG A 74 -5.87 -6.12 -14.78
N GLY A 75 -5.33 -5.51 -15.84
CA GLY A 75 -4.58 -6.21 -16.88
C GLY A 75 -3.30 -6.88 -16.37
N PHE A 76 -2.80 -6.45 -15.22
CA PHE A 76 -1.65 -7.06 -14.55
C PHE A 76 -2.05 -7.99 -13.40
N GLY A 77 -3.34 -8.28 -13.28
CA GLY A 77 -3.84 -9.15 -12.23
C GLY A 77 -3.99 -8.49 -10.87
N ILE A 78 -4.00 -7.18 -10.82
CA ILE A 78 -4.11 -6.41 -9.56
C ILE A 78 -5.46 -5.70 -9.53
N GLU A 79 -6.29 -6.04 -8.56
CA GLU A 79 -7.60 -5.41 -8.39
C GLU A 79 -7.93 -5.22 -6.91
N ILE A 80 -8.10 -3.98 -6.49
CA ILE A 80 -8.52 -3.65 -5.12
C ILE A 80 -10.03 -3.72 -5.01
N ASP A 81 -10.51 -4.29 -3.90
CA ASP A 81 -11.92 -4.23 -3.50
C ASP A 81 -12.16 -2.93 -2.74
N PRO A 82 -13.02 -2.04 -3.24
CA PRO A 82 -13.22 -0.74 -2.59
C PRO A 82 -13.70 -0.83 -1.14
N GLU A 83 -14.59 -1.76 -0.83
CA GLU A 83 -15.12 -1.91 0.52
C GLU A 83 -14.04 -2.42 1.48
N ARG A 84 -13.31 -3.46 1.08
CA ARG A 84 -12.19 -3.99 1.87
C ARG A 84 -11.11 -2.94 2.09
N ASN A 85 -10.83 -2.16 1.06
CA ASN A 85 -9.80 -1.12 1.13
C ASN A 85 -10.17 0.00 2.10
N MET A 86 -11.44 0.37 2.17
CA MET A 86 -11.93 1.43 3.06
C MET A 86 -12.12 0.99 4.51
N MET A 87 -12.19 -0.31 4.75
CA MET A 87 -12.38 -0.84 6.09
C MET A 87 -11.20 -0.48 6.99
N ARG A 88 -11.48 0.01 8.18
CA ARG A 88 -10.45 0.31 9.18
C ARG A 88 -10.25 -0.90 10.09
N SER A 89 -8.98 -1.27 10.29
CA SER A 89 -8.64 -2.39 11.16
C SER A 89 -7.22 -2.22 11.68
N LYS A 90 -6.97 -2.71 12.86
CA LYS A 90 -5.63 -2.82 13.44
C LYS A 90 -4.97 -4.16 13.13
N GLU A 91 -5.65 -5.02 12.41
CA GLU A 91 -5.17 -6.34 12.05
C GLU A 91 -4.76 -6.38 10.57
N ALA A 92 -3.86 -7.30 10.25
CA ALA A 92 -3.51 -7.59 8.87
C ALA A 92 -4.75 -8.03 8.09
N ARG A 93 -4.89 -7.55 6.86
CA ARG A 93 -6.07 -7.88 6.05
C ARG A 93 -5.78 -7.81 4.56
N VAL A 94 -6.53 -8.60 3.82
CA VAL A 94 -6.54 -8.57 2.36
C VAL A 94 -7.50 -7.47 1.90
N VAL A 95 -7.05 -6.62 0.99
CA VAL A 95 -7.86 -5.55 0.41
C VAL A 95 -8.10 -5.74 -1.10
N SER A 96 -7.55 -6.79 -1.68
CA SER A 96 -7.82 -7.16 -3.07
C SER A 96 -9.12 -7.97 -3.21
N THR A 97 -9.67 -7.99 -4.42
CA THR A 97 -10.83 -8.85 -4.73
C THR A 97 -10.43 -10.32 -4.74
N GLU A 98 -11.44 -11.20 -4.65
CA GLU A 98 -11.24 -12.64 -4.79
C GLU A 98 -10.64 -13.02 -6.14
N GLY A 99 -10.96 -12.27 -7.19
CA GLY A 99 -10.45 -12.52 -8.53
C GLY A 99 -9.07 -11.92 -8.83
N SER A 100 -8.50 -11.17 -7.89
CA SER A 100 -7.17 -10.57 -8.07
C SER A 100 -6.09 -11.66 -8.05
N ALA A 101 -5.31 -11.77 -9.11
CA ALA A 101 -4.21 -12.73 -9.17
C ALA A 101 -3.09 -12.36 -8.19
N VAL A 102 -2.89 -11.06 -7.99
CA VAL A 102 -1.95 -10.53 -7.01
C VAL A 102 -2.74 -10.19 -5.75
N THR A 103 -2.31 -10.73 -4.63
CA THR A 103 -2.94 -10.43 -3.34
C THR A 103 -2.43 -9.09 -2.82
N VAL A 104 -3.33 -8.19 -2.47
CA VAL A 104 -2.97 -6.90 -1.87
C VAL A 104 -3.35 -6.94 -0.39
N LEU A 105 -2.37 -6.69 0.46
CA LEU A 105 -2.53 -6.73 1.91
C LEU A 105 -2.21 -5.39 2.54
N VAL A 106 -2.87 -5.09 3.64
CA VAL A 106 -2.47 -4.03 4.56
C VAL A 106 -2.05 -4.68 5.86
N ILE A 107 -0.82 -4.45 6.26
CA ILE A 107 -0.27 -5.01 7.48
C ILE A 107 0.11 -3.85 8.41
N PRO A 108 -0.65 -3.62 9.48
CA PRO A 108 -0.32 -2.59 10.47
C PRO A 108 1.05 -2.84 11.11
N THR A 109 1.69 -1.79 11.56
CA THR A 109 3.05 -1.85 12.10
C THR A 109 3.24 -2.91 13.19
N ASN A 110 2.29 -3.04 14.10
CA ASN A 110 2.36 -4.03 15.18
C ASN A 110 2.24 -5.46 14.66
N GLU A 111 1.37 -5.69 13.68
CA GLU A 111 1.20 -7.00 13.04
C GLU A 111 2.41 -7.35 12.17
N GLU A 112 3.01 -6.36 11.52
CA GLU A 112 4.24 -6.53 10.77
C GLU A 112 5.35 -7.13 11.65
N LEU A 113 5.52 -6.61 12.87
CA LEU A 113 6.50 -7.13 13.81
C LEU A 113 6.20 -8.57 14.23
N ALA A 114 4.93 -8.88 14.49
CA ALA A 114 4.51 -10.23 14.86
C ALA A 114 4.76 -11.23 13.72
N ILE A 115 4.46 -10.83 12.49
CA ILE A 115 4.71 -11.66 11.30
C ILE A 115 6.20 -11.88 11.08
N ALA A 116 7.01 -10.84 11.24
CA ALA A 116 8.47 -10.95 11.11
C ALA A 116 9.06 -11.93 12.14
N ARG A 117 8.58 -11.86 13.39
CA ARG A 117 9.00 -12.79 14.45
C ARG A 117 8.58 -14.24 14.14
N ALA A 118 7.38 -14.43 13.67
CA ALA A 118 6.86 -15.74 13.29
C ALA A 118 7.65 -16.33 12.12
N ALA A 119 7.94 -15.54 11.10
CA ALA A 119 8.74 -15.95 9.96
C ALA A 119 10.17 -16.33 10.37
N GLN A 120 10.78 -15.56 11.27
CA GLN A 120 12.12 -15.85 11.80
C GLN A 120 12.14 -17.17 12.56
N LYS A 121 11.14 -17.42 13.40
CA LYS A 121 11.00 -18.66 14.15
C LYS A 121 10.86 -19.86 13.21
N LEU A 122 10.04 -19.73 12.17
CA LEU A 122 9.84 -20.77 11.18
C LEU A 122 11.13 -21.11 10.43
N ALA A 123 11.87 -20.08 10.01
CA ALA A 123 13.14 -20.24 9.32
C ALA A 123 14.16 -20.99 10.17
N ARG A 124 14.25 -20.70 11.46
CA ARG A 124 15.13 -21.41 12.40
C ARG A 124 14.75 -22.88 12.53
N THR A 125 13.47 -23.18 12.57
CA THR A 125 12.97 -24.55 12.66
C THR A 125 13.25 -25.32 11.37
N THR A 126 13.05 -24.70 10.22
CA THR A 126 13.24 -25.31 8.90
C THR A 126 14.71 -25.62 8.61
N THR A 127 15.65 -24.81 9.08
CA THR A 127 17.08 -25.05 8.89
C THR A 127 17.62 -26.18 9.77
N GLY A 128 16.80 -26.74 10.65
CA GLY A 128 17.17 -27.92 11.46
C GLY A 128 18.22 -27.67 12.50
N VAL A 129 18.42 -26.45 12.86
CA VAL A 129 19.52 -26.04 13.72
C VAL A 129 19.01 -25.48 15.03
#